data_fd240e582a744f35e98027bd223da915
#
_entry.id   fd240e582a744f35e98027bd223da915
#
_cell.length_a   1.000
_cell.length_b   1.000
_cell.length_c   1.000
_cell.angle_alpha   90.00
_cell.angle_beta   90.00
_cell.angle_gamma   90.00
#
_symmetry.space_group_name_H-M   'P 1'
#
loop_
_entity.id
_entity.type
_entity.pdbx_description
1 polymer ?
#
loop_
_entity_poly.entity_id
_entity_poly.type
_entity_poly.pdbx_seq_one_letter_code
_entity_poly.pdbx_strand_id
1 'polypeptide(L)'
;PIGSSLLDIYYGFNLNFPYQVVSAKVNNRSEGLNFRVYNNKDVEFLDIRDSSGMRTYVRSLCFILYKAVSELFPEGKLFVEHPVSKGYFCNLRIGRSIELEDVTAIKKRMQEIIAENIPYHRVECHTTEAVRIFSERGMNDKVKLLETSGSLYTYYYTLGDTVDYYYGNLLPSTGFIWLFDIVKYYDGLLLRIPNKENPNVLEEVVKQEKMLDVFKEHLRWNYIMGLSNVGDFNLACETGHATDLINVAEALQEKKIAQIADDIYHRGENGNRVKLVLISGPSSSGKTTFSKRLSVQLMTNGLRPYPISLDNYFVDREDTPRDENGNYDYESLYALDLELFNTQLQALLRGEEVELPRFNFNLGKKEYKGDKLRIDEHTILIPVSYTHLTLPTKLEV
;
A
#
# COMPACT_ATOMS: atom_id res chain seq x y z
N PRO A 1 7.37 -20.51 34.16
CA PRO A 1 6.25 -21.22 34.78
C PRO A 1 5.10 -21.38 33.77
N ILE A 2 4.29 -22.43 33.94
CA ILE A 2 3.09 -22.63 33.15
C ILE A 2 2.13 -21.47 33.37
N GLY A 3 1.57 -20.86 32.27
CA GLY A 3 0.69 -19.72 32.33
C GLY A 3 1.37 -18.35 32.34
N SER A 4 2.71 -18.30 32.24
CA SER A 4 3.42 -17.04 32.06
C SER A 4 3.07 -16.39 30.72
N SER A 5 2.93 -15.07 30.69
CA SER A 5 2.83 -14.34 29.44
C SER A 5 4.18 -14.28 28.71
N LEU A 6 4.17 -14.02 27.41
CA LEU A 6 5.39 -13.80 26.64
C LEU A 6 6.18 -12.59 27.20
N LEU A 7 5.48 -11.60 27.73
CA LEU A 7 6.08 -10.44 28.37
C LEU A 7 6.83 -10.83 29.64
N ASP A 8 6.21 -11.69 30.51
CA ASP A 8 6.86 -12.22 31.71
C ASP A 8 8.10 -13.02 31.36
N ILE A 9 8.02 -13.81 30.28
CA ILE A 9 9.14 -14.62 29.79
C ILE A 9 10.26 -13.70 29.27
N TYR A 10 9.94 -12.69 28.50
CA TYR A 10 10.91 -11.73 27.98
C TYR A 10 11.70 -11.04 29.07
N TYR A 11 11.01 -10.52 30.10
CA TYR A 11 11.67 -9.89 31.24
C TYR A 11 12.39 -10.91 32.16
N GLY A 12 11.80 -12.08 32.35
CA GLY A 12 12.36 -13.09 33.27
C GLY A 12 13.66 -13.71 32.76
N PHE A 13 13.88 -13.81 31.46
CA PHE A 13 15.13 -14.27 30.86
C PHE A 13 16.18 -13.17 30.63
N ASN A 14 15.84 -11.90 30.92
CA ASN A 14 16.75 -10.78 30.73
C ASN A 14 17.34 -10.71 29.31
N LEU A 15 16.50 -11.01 28.32
CA LEU A 15 16.91 -11.10 26.92
C LEU A 15 17.31 -9.70 26.41
N ASN A 16 18.51 -9.61 25.84
CA ASN A 16 19.02 -8.37 25.33
C ASN A 16 18.74 -8.26 23.82
N PHE A 17 17.83 -7.36 23.44
CA PHE A 17 17.52 -7.06 22.05
C PHE A 17 18.00 -5.64 21.70
N PRO A 18 18.41 -5.40 20.45
CA PRO A 18 18.88 -4.06 20.03
C PRO A 18 17.75 -3.00 20.06
N TYR A 19 16.50 -3.44 19.95
CA TYR A 19 15.30 -2.60 19.99
C TYR A 19 14.20 -3.24 20.84
N GLN A 20 13.22 -2.44 21.21
CA GLN A 20 12.11 -2.89 22.04
C GLN A 20 11.31 -4.01 21.34
N VAL A 21 11.11 -5.11 22.05
CA VAL A 21 10.26 -6.20 21.60
C VAL A 21 8.79 -5.76 21.64
N VAL A 22 8.06 -6.04 20.56
CA VAL A 22 6.67 -5.60 20.38
C VAL A 22 5.69 -6.76 20.17
N SER A 23 6.19 -7.92 19.75
CA SER A 23 5.39 -9.13 19.54
C SER A 23 6.30 -10.36 19.54
N ALA A 24 5.73 -11.54 19.33
CA ALA A 24 6.51 -12.75 19.13
C ALA A 24 5.84 -13.69 18.12
N LYS A 25 6.63 -14.59 17.52
CA LYS A 25 6.10 -15.79 16.86
C LYS A 25 6.11 -16.92 17.87
N VAL A 26 4.98 -17.60 18.00
CA VAL A 26 4.83 -18.80 18.82
C VAL A 26 4.46 -19.96 17.88
N ASN A 27 5.36 -20.92 17.71
CA ASN A 27 5.22 -21.98 16.72
C ASN A 27 4.86 -21.39 15.32
N ASN A 28 5.60 -20.39 14.84
CA ASN A 28 5.40 -19.68 13.58
C ASN A 28 4.10 -18.85 13.47
N ARG A 29 3.31 -18.68 14.54
CA ARG A 29 2.13 -17.79 14.56
C ARG A 29 2.46 -16.51 15.29
N SER A 30 2.08 -15.37 14.70
CA SER A 30 2.26 -14.05 15.35
C SER A 30 1.31 -13.92 16.54
N GLU A 31 1.88 -13.65 17.71
CA GLU A 31 1.15 -13.48 18.97
C GLU A 31 1.58 -12.18 19.66
N GLY A 32 0.63 -11.58 20.40
CA GLY A 32 0.92 -10.43 21.26
C GLY A 32 1.68 -10.84 22.52
N LEU A 33 2.41 -9.91 23.13
CA LEU A 33 3.20 -10.21 24.33
C LEU A 33 2.37 -10.61 25.55
N ASN A 34 1.06 -10.36 25.54
CA ASN A 34 0.12 -10.82 26.57
C ASN A 34 -0.31 -12.30 26.40
N PHE A 35 0.10 -12.96 25.30
CA PHE A 35 -0.19 -14.38 25.07
C PHE A 35 0.44 -15.24 26.19
N ARG A 36 -0.34 -16.18 26.74
CA ARG A 36 0.09 -17.06 27.84
C ARG A 36 0.49 -18.44 27.35
N VAL A 37 1.61 -18.93 27.83
CA VAL A 37 2.20 -20.21 27.44
C VAL A 37 1.88 -21.27 28.49
N TYR A 38 1.17 -22.33 28.09
CA TYR A 38 0.73 -23.43 28.97
C TYR A 38 1.48 -24.76 28.72
N ASN A 39 2.20 -24.85 27.60
CA ASN A 39 3.00 -26.02 27.22
C ASN A 39 4.25 -25.57 26.46
N ASN A 40 5.13 -26.53 26.11
CA ASN A 40 6.34 -26.22 25.36
C ASN A 40 6.00 -25.59 24.00
N LYS A 41 6.62 -24.47 23.70
CA LYS A 41 6.47 -23.68 22.49
C LYS A 41 7.81 -23.17 22.02
N ASP A 42 7.98 -23.09 20.72
CA ASP A 42 9.07 -22.31 20.12
C ASP A 42 8.65 -20.85 20.08
N VAL A 43 9.47 -19.96 20.64
CA VAL A 43 9.18 -18.53 20.75
C VAL A 43 10.31 -17.73 20.14
N GLU A 44 9.97 -16.90 19.14
CA GLU A 44 10.85 -15.91 18.53
C GLU A 44 10.30 -14.51 18.82
N PHE A 45 11.02 -13.71 19.62
CA PHE A 45 10.63 -12.34 19.91
C PHE A 45 10.95 -11.41 18.74
N LEU A 46 10.04 -10.47 18.47
CA LEU A 46 10.08 -9.57 17.31
C LEU A 46 10.08 -8.11 17.75
N ASP A 47 10.95 -7.32 17.15
CA ASP A 47 10.89 -5.86 17.19
C ASP A 47 10.20 -5.31 15.92
N ILE A 48 10.15 -3.98 15.74
CA ILE A 48 9.46 -3.35 14.59
C ILE A 48 10.18 -3.52 13.25
N ARG A 49 11.39 -4.04 13.20
CA ARG A 49 12.07 -4.39 11.94
C ARG A 49 11.41 -5.59 11.27
N ASP A 50 10.80 -6.48 12.04
CA ASP A 50 9.91 -7.51 11.49
C ASP A 50 8.56 -6.90 11.10
N SER A 51 8.05 -7.32 9.94
CA SER A 51 6.79 -6.80 9.39
C SER A 51 5.57 -7.07 10.29
N SER A 52 5.58 -8.15 11.07
CA SER A 52 4.53 -8.46 12.05
C SER A 52 4.62 -7.56 13.28
N GLY A 53 5.86 -7.30 13.75
CA GLY A 53 6.11 -6.36 14.83
C GLY A 53 5.68 -4.93 14.46
N MET A 54 6.04 -4.46 13.27
CA MET A 54 5.60 -3.16 12.76
C MET A 54 4.08 -3.05 12.70
N ARG A 55 3.39 -4.06 12.19
CA ARG A 55 1.92 -4.06 12.14
C ARG A 55 1.29 -4.00 13.53
N THR A 56 1.86 -4.69 14.52
CA THR A 56 1.41 -4.63 15.92
C THR A 56 1.56 -3.22 16.50
N TYR A 57 2.72 -2.60 16.26
CA TYR A 57 3.00 -1.23 16.67
C TYR A 57 2.01 -0.22 16.05
N VAL A 58 1.84 -0.28 14.73
CA VAL A 58 0.97 0.65 13.99
C VAL A 58 -0.50 0.50 14.42
N ARG A 59 -1.02 -0.72 14.57
CA ARG A 59 -2.40 -0.93 15.02
C ARG A 59 -2.63 -0.31 16.40
N SER A 60 -1.69 -0.51 17.33
CA SER A 60 -1.77 0.07 18.67
C SER A 60 -1.71 1.59 18.65
N LEU A 61 -0.87 2.17 17.78
CA LEU A 61 -0.79 3.61 17.59
C LEU A 61 -2.08 4.18 16.95
N CYS A 62 -2.68 3.47 15.98
CA CYS A 62 -3.96 3.86 15.40
C CYS A 62 -5.09 3.85 16.44
N PHE A 63 -5.07 2.93 17.42
CA PHE A 63 -6.06 2.91 18.49
C PHE A 63 -5.89 4.10 19.44
N ILE A 64 -4.65 4.50 19.75
CA ILE A 64 -4.37 5.73 20.51
C ILE A 64 -4.89 6.96 19.74
N LEU A 65 -4.63 7.04 18.44
CA LEU A 65 -5.14 8.12 17.59
C LEU A 65 -6.67 8.16 17.60
N TYR A 66 -7.32 7.01 17.45
CA TYR A 66 -8.79 6.92 17.50
C TYR A 66 -9.34 7.38 18.84
N LYS A 67 -8.75 6.93 19.97
CA LYS A 67 -9.12 7.39 21.30
C LYS A 67 -8.96 8.90 21.48
N ALA A 68 -7.81 9.45 21.11
CA ALA A 68 -7.54 10.88 21.20
C ALA A 68 -8.54 11.71 20.36
N VAL A 69 -8.87 11.25 19.14
CA VAL A 69 -9.85 11.91 18.28
C VAL A 69 -11.26 11.83 18.85
N SER A 70 -11.67 10.66 19.35
CA SER A 70 -13.03 10.49 19.91
C SER A 70 -13.26 11.32 21.19
N GLU A 71 -12.21 11.57 21.98
CA GLU A 71 -12.29 12.43 23.15
C GLU A 71 -12.33 13.94 22.80
N LEU A 72 -11.54 14.34 21.80
CA LEU A 72 -11.46 15.75 21.39
C LEU A 72 -12.58 16.18 20.45
N PHE A 73 -13.08 15.25 19.63
CA PHE A 73 -14.10 15.48 18.62
C PHE A 73 -15.16 14.38 18.66
N PRO A 74 -16.09 14.38 19.64
CA PRO A 74 -17.06 13.31 19.83
C PRO A 74 -17.94 13.03 18.60
N GLU A 75 -18.25 14.06 17.80
CA GLU A 75 -19.00 13.94 16.54
C GLU A 75 -18.10 13.67 15.33
N GLY A 76 -16.79 13.68 15.53
CA GLY A 76 -15.79 13.48 14.48
C GLY A 76 -15.71 12.01 14.04
N LYS A 77 -15.40 11.80 12.77
CA LYS A 77 -15.15 10.48 12.21
C LYS A 77 -13.72 10.38 11.67
N LEU A 78 -12.97 9.43 12.19
CA LEU A 78 -11.60 9.15 11.78
C LEU A 78 -11.58 7.91 10.90
N PHE A 79 -10.92 8.01 9.74
CA PHE A 79 -10.64 6.89 8.85
C PHE A 79 -9.14 6.81 8.63
N VAL A 80 -8.51 5.71 9.02
CA VAL A 80 -7.15 5.37 8.63
C VAL A 80 -7.24 4.69 7.27
N GLU A 81 -6.84 5.39 6.21
CA GLU A 81 -7.15 4.95 4.86
C GLU A 81 -6.02 4.09 4.25
N HIS A 82 -4.96 4.72 3.77
CA HIS A 82 -3.94 4.01 3.01
C HIS A 82 -2.52 4.50 3.38
N PRO A 83 -1.49 3.68 3.16
CA PRO A 83 -0.13 4.10 3.36
C PRO A 83 0.28 5.14 2.32
N VAL A 84 0.87 6.23 2.76
CA VAL A 84 1.45 7.30 1.94
C VAL A 84 2.64 7.88 2.68
N SER A 85 3.67 8.33 1.97
CA SER A 85 4.86 8.93 2.58
C SER A 85 5.49 8.05 3.68
N LYS A 86 5.45 6.72 3.49
CA LYS A 86 5.89 5.71 4.47
C LYS A 86 5.23 5.83 5.85
N GLY A 87 4.09 6.49 5.92
CA GLY A 87 3.19 6.61 7.07
C GLY A 87 1.77 6.24 6.65
N TYR A 88 0.76 6.73 7.37
CA TYR A 88 -0.64 6.44 7.08
C TYR A 88 -1.43 7.74 6.93
N PHE A 89 -2.13 7.88 5.79
CA PHE A 89 -3.07 8.96 5.60
C PHE A 89 -4.32 8.69 6.42
N CYS A 90 -4.70 9.68 7.22
CA CYS A 90 -5.87 9.63 8.08
C CYS A 90 -6.83 10.76 7.69
N ASN A 91 -8.04 10.38 7.29
CA ASN A 91 -9.10 11.31 6.93
C ASN A 91 -9.95 11.57 8.19
N LEU A 92 -9.85 12.77 8.71
CA LEU A 92 -10.61 13.23 9.88
C LEU A 92 -11.73 14.17 9.43
N ARG A 93 -12.97 13.77 9.66
CA ARG A 93 -14.17 14.55 9.31
C ARG A 93 -14.79 15.12 10.58
N ILE A 94 -14.63 16.43 10.78
CA ILE A 94 -15.14 17.18 11.95
C ILE A 94 -16.10 18.31 11.54
N GLY A 95 -16.68 18.23 10.33
CA GLY A 95 -17.61 19.23 9.81
C GLY A 95 -16.96 20.52 9.30
N ARG A 96 -15.66 20.67 9.42
CA ARG A 96 -14.84 21.78 8.92
C ARG A 96 -13.46 21.28 8.49
N SER A 97 -12.67 22.15 7.87
CA SER A 97 -11.26 21.88 7.58
C SER A 97 -10.44 21.70 8.86
N ILE A 98 -9.44 20.84 8.79
CA ILE A 98 -8.50 20.59 9.90
C ILE A 98 -7.50 21.74 9.94
N GLU A 99 -7.30 22.36 11.11
CA GLU A 99 -6.31 23.40 11.35
C GLU A 99 -5.09 22.86 12.10
N LEU A 100 -4.02 23.65 12.20
CA LEU A 100 -2.78 23.23 12.87
C LEU A 100 -2.99 23.05 14.38
N GLU A 101 -3.90 23.82 14.96
CA GLU A 101 -4.31 23.71 16.35
C GLU A 101 -4.94 22.34 16.65
N ASP A 102 -5.78 21.84 15.74
CA ASP A 102 -6.38 20.51 15.86
C ASP A 102 -5.31 19.42 15.88
N VAL A 103 -4.34 19.52 14.95
CA VAL A 103 -3.21 18.56 14.87
C VAL A 103 -2.40 18.58 16.16
N THR A 104 -2.12 19.77 16.68
CA THR A 104 -1.38 19.96 17.92
C THR A 104 -2.13 19.39 19.12
N ALA A 105 -3.43 19.63 19.20
CA ALA A 105 -4.29 19.08 20.25
C ALA A 105 -4.34 17.54 20.22
N ILE A 106 -4.52 16.96 19.03
CA ILE A 106 -4.52 15.49 18.83
C ILE A 106 -3.17 14.91 19.26
N LYS A 107 -2.06 15.49 18.78
CA LYS A 107 -0.71 15.03 19.13
C LYS A 107 -0.48 15.05 20.64
N LYS A 108 -0.83 16.17 21.28
CA LYS A 108 -0.73 16.32 22.74
C LYS A 108 -1.54 15.25 23.47
N ARG A 109 -2.79 15.05 23.07
CA ARG A 109 -3.66 14.04 23.72
C ARG A 109 -3.13 12.62 23.52
N MET A 110 -2.61 12.29 22.35
CA MET A 110 -1.94 11.00 22.11
C MET A 110 -0.73 10.81 23.05
N GLN A 111 0.08 11.85 23.26
CA GLN A 111 1.22 11.80 24.17
C GLN A 111 0.77 11.59 25.63
N GLU A 112 -0.31 12.23 26.05
CA GLU A 112 -0.91 12.03 27.39
C GLU A 112 -1.39 10.57 27.55
N ILE A 113 -2.13 10.02 26.60
CA ILE A 113 -2.59 8.61 26.61
C ILE A 113 -1.41 7.64 26.67
N ILE A 114 -0.32 7.92 25.98
CA ILE A 114 0.89 7.11 26.03
C ILE A 114 1.54 7.17 27.44
N ALA A 115 1.60 8.36 28.02
CA ALA A 115 2.17 8.55 29.35
C ALA A 115 1.32 7.90 30.47
N GLU A 116 0.00 7.82 30.28
CA GLU A 116 -0.91 7.11 31.17
C GLU A 116 -0.66 5.59 31.21
N ASN A 117 0.05 5.06 30.23
CA ASN A 117 0.42 3.63 30.10
C ASN A 117 -0.78 2.66 30.22
N ILE A 118 -1.86 2.96 29.52
CA ILE A 118 -3.13 2.21 29.57
C ILE A 118 -2.96 0.85 28.88
N PRO A 119 -3.37 -0.26 29.51
CA PRO A 119 -3.30 -1.58 28.89
C PRO A 119 -4.35 -1.73 27.77
N TYR A 120 -3.95 -2.44 26.69
CA TYR A 120 -4.88 -2.93 25.69
C TYR A 120 -5.46 -4.27 26.14
N HIS A 121 -6.76 -4.36 26.29
CA HIS A 121 -7.43 -5.60 26.64
C HIS A 121 -8.12 -6.21 25.43
N ARG A 122 -7.77 -7.46 25.12
CA ARG A 122 -8.50 -8.27 24.15
C ARG A 122 -9.65 -8.98 24.85
N VAL A 123 -10.87 -8.76 24.38
CA VAL A 123 -12.07 -9.37 24.89
C VAL A 123 -12.63 -10.32 23.84
N GLU A 124 -12.70 -11.59 24.17
CA GLU A 124 -13.35 -12.61 23.33
C GLU A 124 -14.78 -12.80 23.80
N CYS A 125 -15.74 -12.78 22.87
CA CYS A 125 -17.16 -12.89 23.17
C CYS A 125 -17.93 -13.53 22.02
N HIS A 126 -19.20 -13.83 22.26
CA HIS A 126 -20.12 -14.23 21.20
C HIS A 126 -20.29 -13.06 20.21
N THR A 127 -20.33 -13.37 18.91
CA THR A 127 -20.38 -12.32 17.85
C THR A 127 -21.60 -11.40 18.02
N THR A 128 -22.76 -11.94 18.46
CA THR A 128 -23.95 -11.15 18.73
C THR A 128 -23.76 -10.11 19.85
N GLU A 129 -22.91 -10.40 20.84
CA GLU A 129 -22.59 -9.44 21.90
C GLU A 129 -21.71 -8.32 21.37
N ALA A 130 -20.69 -8.64 20.57
CA ALA A 130 -19.84 -7.63 19.91
C ALA A 130 -20.68 -6.73 18.98
N VAL A 131 -21.59 -7.29 18.20
CA VAL A 131 -22.52 -6.55 17.34
C VAL A 131 -23.34 -5.56 18.18
N ARG A 132 -23.90 -5.98 19.33
CA ARG A 132 -24.64 -5.09 20.24
C ARG A 132 -23.77 -3.94 20.73
N ILE A 133 -22.54 -4.24 21.20
CA ILE A 133 -21.59 -3.23 21.72
C ILE A 133 -21.25 -2.18 20.66
N PHE A 134 -20.95 -2.61 19.43
CA PHE A 134 -20.63 -1.70 18.32
C PHE A 134 -21.86 -0.93 17.83
N SER A 135 -23.03 -1.55 17.84
CA SER A 135 -24.29 -0.88 17.47
C SER A 135 -24.64 0.25 18.45
N GLU A 136 -24.52 0.02 19.77
CA GLU A 136 -24.74 1.03 20.81
C GLU A 136 -23.78 2.24 20.67
N ARG A 137 -22.63 2.05 20.03
CA ARG A 137 -21.63 3.10 19.76
C ARG A 137 -21.73 3.69 18.35
N GLY A 138 -22.71 3.30 17.55
CA GLY A 138 -22.89 3.79 16.19
C GLY A 138 -21.82 3.35 15.19
N MET A 139 -21.05 2.29 15.50
CA MET A 139 -19.98 1.75 14.64
C MET A 139 -20.56 0.77 13.60
N ASN A 140 -21.41 1.27 12.71
CA ASN A 140 -22.16 0.47 11.75
C ASN A 140 -21.28 -0.33 10.77
N ASP A 141 -20.09 0.14 10.47
CA ASP A 141 -19.09 -0.57 9.65
C ASP A 141 -18.63 -1.87 10.34
N LYS A 142 -18.42 -1.83 11.66
CA LYS A 142 -18.03 -3.00 12.45
C LYS A 142 -19.22 -3.96 12.61
N VAL A 143 -20.43 -3.43 12.81
CA VAL A 143 -21.66 -4.24 12.85
C VAL A 143 -21.82 -5.05 11.59
N LYS A 144 -21.80 -4.41 10.41
CA LYS A 144 -21.92 -5.10 9.12
C LYS A 144 -20.80 -6.13 8.90
N LEU A 145 -19.57 -5.78 9.27
CA LEU A 145 -18.44 -6.68 9.15
C LEU A 145 -18.64 -7.96 9.97
N LEU A 146 -19.09 -7.83 11.21
CA LEU A 146 -19.29 -8.96 12.11
C LEU A 146 -20.49 -9.81 11.73
N GLU A 147 -21.60 -9.19 11.32
CA GLU A 147 -22.79 -9.90 10.85
C GLU A 147 -22.52 -10.75 9.61
N THR A 148 -21.66 -10.25 8.71
CA THR A 148 -21.29 -10.95 7.46
C THR A 148 -20.07 -11.87 7.61
N SER A 149 -19.44 -11.95 8.78
CA SER A 149 -18.26 -12.79 9.02
C SER A 149 -18.57 -14.29 9.11
N GLY A 150 -19.80 -14.65 9.44
CA GLY A 150 -20.22 -16.04 9.69
C GLY A 150 -19.59 -16.67 10.95
N SER A 151 -18.84 -15.91 11.74
CA SER A 151 -18.13 -16.40 12.92
C SER A 151 -19.05 -16.40 14.15
N LEU A 152 -19.08 -17.50 14.90
CA LEU A 152 -19.88 -17.61 16.13
C LEU A 152 -19.26 -16.80 17.27
N TYR A 153 -17.93 -16.76 17.35
CA TYR A 153 -17.16 -16.01 18.32
C TYR A 153 -16.25 -15.02 17.62
N THR A 154 -16.03 -13.88 18.24
CA THR A 154 -15.14 -12.82 17.79
C THR A 154 -14.42 -12.22 18.97
N TYR A 155 -13.46 -11.34 18.68
CA TYR A 155 -12.81 -10.54 19.72
C TYR A 155 -12.76 -9.07 19.29
N TYR A 156 -12.71 -8.21 20.28
CA TYR A 156 -12.47 -6.79 20.11
C TYR A 156 -11.44 -6.32 21.16
N TYR A 157 -11.00 -5.10 21.03
CA TYR A 157 -10.07 -4.51 21.99
C TYR A 157 -10.71 -3.34 22.73
N THR A 158 -10.31 -3.19 23.99
CA THR A 158 -10.62 -1.99 24.78
C THR A 158 -9.33 -1.24 25.13
N LEU A 159 -9.43 0.10 25.16
CA LEU A 159 -8.40 1.01 25.61
C LEU A 159 -9.08 2.03 26.58
N GLY A 160 -9.06 1.71 27.90
CA GLY A 160 -9.91 2.38 28.85
C GLY A 160 -11.40 2.15 28.51
N ASP A 161 -12.13 3.23 28.29
CA ASP A 161 -13.56 3.25 27.91
C ASP A 161 -13.80 3.13 26.40
N THR A 162 -12.77 3.27 25.59
CA THR A 162 -12.85 3.20 24.11
C THR A 162 -12.75 1.76 23.65
N VAL A 163 -13.55 1.38 22.65
CA VAL A 163 -13.55 0.05 22.03
C VAL A 163 -13.32 0.16 20.54
N ASP A 164 -12.61 -0.82 19.95
CA ASP A 164 -12.51 -0.96 18.50
C ASP A 164 -12.15 -2.41 18.11
N TYR A 165 -12.23 -2.69 16.82
CA TYR A 165 -11.96 -3.99 16.21
C TYR A 165 -10.68 -3.95 15.38
N TYR A 166 -9.73 -4.82 15.72
CA TYR A 166 -8.46 -4.94 15.01
C TYR A 166 -8.17 -6.38 14.61
N TYR A 167 -7.78 -6.59 13.37
CA TYR A 167 -7.25 -7.88 12.92
C TYR A 167 -5.81 -8.06 13.42
N GLY A 168 -5.64 -8.94 14.39
CA GLY A 168 -4.32 -9.29 14.93
C GLY A 168 -4.02 -8.62 16.26
N ASN A 169 -2.77 -8.74 16.69
CA ASN A 169 -2.36 -8.38 18.03
C ASN A 169 -2.05 -6.90 18.17
N LEU A 170 -2.26 -6.39 19.39
CA LEU A 170 -1.82 -5.06 19.84
C LEU A 170 -0.68 -5.20 20.85
N LEU A 171 -0.03 -4.10 21.17
CA LEU A 171 0.98 -3.98 22.21
C LEU A 171 0.37 -4.27 23.61
N PRO A 172 1.19 -4.54 24.63
CA PRO A 172 0.68 -4.74 26.00
C PRO A 172 -0.05 -3.51 26.54
N SER A 173 0.51 -2.32 26.31
CA SER A 173 -0.03 -1.05 26.79
C SER A 173 0.41 0.11 25.91
N THR A 174 -0.20 1.29 26.10
CA THR A 174 0.13 2.50 25.34
C THR A 174 1.57 2.97 25.58
N GLY A 175 2.15 2.71 26.74
CA GLY A 175 3.53 3.05 27.08
C GLY A 175 4.59 2.32 26.24
N PHE A 176 4.20 1.30 25.47
CA PHE A 176 5.09 0.65 24.49
C PHE A 176 5.29 1.45 23.20
N ILE A 177 4.55 2.53 22.99
CA ILE A 177 4.77 3.47 21.89
C ILE A 177 5.83 4.47 22.29
N TRP A 178 7.00 4.43 21.64
CA TRP A 178 8.12 5.32 21.96
C TRP A 178 8.35 6.45 20.96
N LEU A 179 7.93 6.26 19.71
CA LEU A 179 8.19 7.24 18.64
C LEU A 179 7.04 7.29 17.64
N PHE A 180 6.42 8.45 17.51
CA PHE A 180 5.44 8.76 16.49
C PHE A 180 5.41 10.26 16.24
N ASP A 181 4.79 10.65 15.17
CA ASP A 181 4.37 12.03 14.94
C ASP A 181 3.06 12.06 14.17
N ILE A 182 2.36 13.18 14.23
CA ILE A 182 1.19 13.46 13.43
C ILE A 182 1.31 14.86 12.87
N VAL A 183 1.12 15.01 11.58
CA VAL A 183 1.24 16.28 10.87
C VAL A 183 0.05 16.49 9.94
N LYS A 184 -0.28 17.75 9.63
CA LYS A 184 -1.24 18.07 8.58
C LYS A 184 -0.67 17.63 7.24
N TYR A 185 -1.45 16.89 6.46
CA TYR A 185 -1.05 16.39 5.15
C TYR A 185 -2.21 16.59 4.17
N TYR A 186 -2.08 17.59 3.30
CA TYR A 186 -3.14 18.09 2.44
C TYR A 186 -4.42 18.42 3.24
N ASP A 187 -5.53 17.74 2.98
CA ASP A 187 -6.82 17.91 3.64
C ASP A 187 -7.05 16.96 4.83
N GLY A 188 -6.08 16.12 5.15
CA GLY A 188 -6.12 15.17 6.25
C GLY A 188 -4.89 15.25 7.14
N LEU A 189 -4.61 14.12 7.79
CA LEU A 189 -3.49 13.93 8.70
C LEU A 189 -2.57 12.83 8.16
N LEU A 190 -1.27 12.95 8.41
CA LEU A 190 -0.30 11.89 8.21
C LEU A 190 0.16 11.39 9.57
N LEU A 191 -0.17 10.15 9.89
CA LEU A 191 0.40 9.44 11.02
C LEU A 191 1.76 8.91 10.64
N ARG A 192 2.82 9.48 11.22
CA ARG A 192 4.21 9.10 10.97
C ARG A 192 4.63 8.01 11.95
N ILE A 193 5.34 7.05 11.45
CA ILE A 193 5.79 5.86 12.18
C ILE A 193 7.32 5.77 12.16
N PRO A 194 7.94 5.01 13.07
CA PRO A 194 9.37 4.76 13.04
C PRO A 194 9.83 4.13 11.73
N ASN A 195 11.04 4.49 11.31
CA ASN A 195 11.69 3.84 10.19
C ASN A 195 11.97 2.37 10.52
N LYS A 196 11.73 1.48 9.56
CA LYS A 196 11.88 0.03 9.76
C LYS A 196 13.34 -0.39 9.98
N GLU A 197 14.29 0.26 9.30
CA GLU A 197 15.72 -0.05 9.40
C GLU A 197 16.35 0.61 10.64
N ASN A 198 15.91 1.83 10.95
CA ASN A 198 16.34 2.56 12.14
C ASN A 198 15.14 3.00 12.99
N PRO A 199 14.70 2.16 13.94
CA PRO A 199 13.53 2.41 14.80
C PRO A 199 13.58 3.66 15.67
N ASN A 200 14.72 4.33 15.77
CA ASN A 200 14.89 5.54 16.58
C ASN A 200 14.63 6.84 15.81
N VAL A 201 14.34 6.76 14.52
CA VAL A 201 14.01 7.92 13.68
C VAL A 201 12.67 7.73 12.98
N LEU A 202 12.00 8.85 12.72
CA LEU A 202 10.77 8.85 11.93
C LEU A 202 11.10 8.88 10.44
N GLU A 203 10.23 8.27 9.64
CA GLU A 203 10.30 8.42 8.19
C GLU A 203 10.12 9.88 7.78
N GLU A 204 10.81 10.29 6.72
CA GLU A 204 10.67 11.64 6.17
C GLU A 204 9.31 11.83 5.49
N VAL A 205 8.79 13.06 5.57
CA VAL A 205 7.54 13.40 4.90
C VAL A 205 7.80 13.71 3.43
N VAL A 206 7.26 12.87 2.56
CA VAL A 206 7.31 13.05 1.10
C VAL A 206 5.94 13.48 0.60
N LYS A 207 5.90 14.56 -0.18
CA LYS A 207 4.67 15.00 -0.84
C LYS A 207 4.38 14.10 -2.04
N GLN A 208 3.26 13.37 -2.00
CA GLN A 208 2.84 12.41 -3.03
C GLN A 208 1.42 12.74 -3.52
N GLU A 209 1.23 13.97 -4.03
CA GLU A 209 -0.06 14.50 -4.43
C GLU A 209 -0.78 13.59 -5.45
N LYS A 210 -0.10 13.23 -6.54
CA LYS A 210 -0.69 12.37 -7.59
C LYS A 210 -1.13 11.00 -7.05
N MET A 211 -0.36 10.41 -6.13
CA MET A 211 -0.74 9.14 -5.51
C MET A 211 -1.95 9.32 -4.61
N LEU A 212 -2.00 10.39 -3.82
CA LEU A 212 -3.14 10.70 -2.96
C LEU A 212 -4.42 10.93 -3.80
N ASP A 213 -4.32 11.64 -4.92
CA ASP A 213 -5.45 11.88 -5.82
C ASP A 213 -6.00 10.57 -6.41
N VAL A 214 -5.14 9.64 -6.81
CA VAL A 214 -5.55 8.30 -7.28
C VAL A 214 -6.29 7.53 -6.19
N PHE A 215 -5.80 7.56 -4.94
CA PHE A 215 -6.49 6.92 -3.82
C PHE A 215 -7.84 7.56 -3.53
N LYS A 216 -7.93 8.90 -3.56
CA LYS A 216 -9.20 9.62 -3.36
C LYS A 216 -10.20 9.31 -4.48
N GLU A 217 -9.75 9.23 -5.74
CA GLU A 217 -10.59 8.83 -6.87
C GLU A 217 -11.15 7.41 -6.65
N HIS A 218 -10.31 6.47 -6.22
CA HIS A 218 -10.73 5.10 -5.93
C HIS A 218 -11.74 5.02 -4.77
N LEU A 219 -11.50 5.74 -3.68
CA LEU A 219 -12.44 5.83 -2.56
C LEU A 219 -13.78 6.44 -2.99
N ARG A 220 -13.77 7.46 -3.86
CA ARG A 220 -14.99 8.04 -4.42
C ARG A 220 -15.78 7.03 -5.24
N TRP A 221 -15.13 6.20 -6.05
CA TRP A 221 -15.78 5.15 -6.82
C TRP A 221 -16.41 4.09 -5.91
N ASN A 222 -15.68 3.64 -4.89
CA ASN A 222 -16.22 2.72 -3.90
C ASN A 222 -17.46 3.29 -3.21
N TYR A 223 -17.42 4.56 -2.83
CA TYR A 223 -18.57 5.25 -2.23
C TYR A 223 -19.78 5.32 -3.17
N ILE A 224 -19.57 5.63 -4.46
CA ILE A 224 -20.64 5.65 -5.47
C ILE A 224 -21.27 4.27 -5.65
N MET A 225 -20.48 3.20 -5.54
CA MET A 225 -20.95 1.82 -5.62
C MET A 225 -21.59 1.32 -4.29
N GLY A 226 -21.64 2.15 -3.26
CA GLY A 226 -22.14 1.75 -1.93
C GLY A 226 -21.18 0.83 -1.15
N LEU A 227 -19.90 0.79 -1.52
CA LEU A 227 -18.86 -0.05 -0.92
C LEU A 227 -17.92 0.81 -0.07
N SER A 228 -18.38 1.25 1.10
CA SER A 228 -17.57 2.09 1.97
C SER A 228 -16.66 1.30 2.92
N ASN A 229 -16.91 0.02 3.10
CA ASN A 229 -16.17 -0.87 3.99
C ASN A 229 -16.33 -2.35 3.57
N VAL A 230 -15.57 -3.24 4.22
CA VAL A 230 -15.59 -4.68 3.93
C VAL A 230 -16.96 -5.31 4.21
N GLY A 231 -17.67 -4.85 5.23
CA GLY A 231 -19.02 -5.34 5.53
C GLY A 231 -20.02 -5.04 4.42
N ASP A 232 -19.96 -3.85 3.80
CA ASP A 232 -20.77 -3.51 2.63
C ASP A 232 -20.45 -4.44 1.44
N PHE A 233 -19.16 -4.74 1.22
CA PHE A 233 -18.72 -5.65 0.16
C PHE A 233 -19.23 -7.07 0.41
N ASN A 234 -19.07 -7.60 1.62
CA ASN A 234 -19.57 -8.93 1.99
C ASN A 234 -21.07 -9.03 1.76
N LEU A 235 -21.83 -8.03 2.24
CA LEU A 235 -23.27 -7.99 2.07
C LEU A 235 -23.68 -7.98 0.59
N ALA A 236 -22.99 -7.21 -0.24
CA ALA A 236 -23.24 -7.19 -1.69
C ALA A 236 -22.97 -8.56 -2.33
N CYS A 237 -21.93 -9.28 -1.89
CA CYS A 237 -21.66 -10.65 -2.35
C CYS A 237 -22.77 -11.64 -1.92
N GLU A 238 -23.19 -11.58 -0.65
CA GLU A 238 -24.24 -12.44 -0.11
C GLU A 238 -25.60 -12.22 -0.77
N THR A 239 -25.91 -10.97 -1.13
CA THR A 239 -27.16 -10.59 -1.78
C THR A 239 -27.16 -10.75 -3.30
N GLY A 240 -26.09 -11.33 -3.88
CA GLY A 240 -25.99 -11.67 -5.30
C GLY A 240 -25.57 -10.53 -6.23
N HIS A 241 -25.15 -9.37 -5.69
CA HIS A 241 -24.73 -8.21 -6.47
C HIS A 241 -23.25 -8.23 -6.90
N ALA A 242 -22.51 -9.31 -6.63
CA ALA A 242 -21.08 -9.42 -6.98
C ALA A 242 -20.80 -9.21 -8.47
N THR A 243 -21.66 -9.75 -9.36
CA THR A 243 -21.51 -9.60 -10.81
C THR A 243 -21.68 -8.14 -11.25
N ASP A 244 -22.64 -7.43 -10.68
CA ASP A 244 -22.88 -6.02 -10.98
C ASP A 244 -21.68 -5.17 -10.57
N LEU A 245 -21.10 -5.44 -9.41
CA LEU A 245 -19.89 -4.76 -8.91
C LEU A 245 -18.68 -5.00 -9.83
N ILE A 246 -18.48 -6.23 -10.29
CA ILE A 246 -17.43 -6.57 -11.26
C ILE A 246 -17.62 -5.79 -12.55
N ASN A 247 -18.82 -5.82 -13.11
CA ASN A 247 -19.14 -5.12 -14.37
C ASN A 247 -18.93 -3.61 -14.25
N VAL A 248 -19.35 -2.99 -13.15
CA VAL A 248 -19.14 -1.55 -12.90
C VAL A 248 -17.66 -1.23 -12.73
N ALA A 249 -16.91 -2.04 -11.98
CA ALA A 249 -15.47 -1.83 -11.78
C ALA A 249 -14.70 -1.94 -13.10
N GLU A 250 -15.02 -2.94 -13.95
CA GLU A 250 -14.42 -3.09 -15.28
C GLU A 250 -14.77 -1.92 -16.21
N ALA A 251 -16.03 -1.49 -16.22
CA ALA A 251 -16.48 -0.34 -17.01
C ALA A 251 -15.79 0.97 -16.60
N LEU A 252 -15.62 1.19 -15.30
CA LEU A 252 -14.89 2.36 -14.76
C LEU A 252 -13.42 2.33 -15.18
N GLN A 253 -12.77 1.17 -15.10
CA GLN A 253 -11.39 1.00 -15.55
C GLN A 253 -11.24 1.27 -17.04
N GLU A 254 -12.12 0.69 -17.88
CA GLU A 254 -12.09 0.89 -19.34
C GLU A 254 -12.33 2.36 -19.70
N LYS A 255 -13.28 3.01 -19.03
CA LYS A 255 -13.52 4.44 -19.20
C LYS A 255 -12.28 5.28 -18.89
N LYS A 256 -11.53 4.93 -17.85
CA LYS A 256 -10.28 5.62 -17.50
C LYS A 256 -9.20 5.42 -18.54
N ILE A 257 -9.08 4.20 -19.09
CA ILE A 257 -8.12 3.90 -20.16
C ILE A 257 -8.46 4.68 -21.42
N ALA A 258 -9.75 4.76 -21.77
CA ALA A 258 -10.22 5.55 -22.90
C ALA A 258 -9.89 7.05 -22.72
N GLN A 259 -10.13 7.63 -21.53
CA GLN A 259 -9.75 9.01 -21.23
C GLN A 259 -8.26 9.27 -21.42
N ILE A 260 -7.40 8.34 -20.98
CA ILE A 260 -5.95 8.45 -21.20
C ILE A 260 -5.61 8.43 -22.69
N ALA A 261 -6.26 7.58 -23.48
CA ALA A 261 -6.05 7.54 -24.92
C ALA A 261 -6.52 8.85 -25.62
N ASP A 262 -7.64 9.40 -25.18
CA ASP A 262 -8.15 10.68 -25.67
C ASP A 262 -7.21 11.83 -25.31
N ASP A 263 -6.69 11.87 -24.07
CA ASP A 263 -5.69 12.85 -23.64
C ASP A 263 -4.43 12.81 -24.51
N ILE A 264 -3.96 11.60 -24.83
CA ILE A 264 -2.79 11.39 -25.71
C ILE A 264 -3.08 11.94 -27.12
N TYR A 265 -4.26 11.64 -27.65
CA TYR A 265 -4.69 12.11 -28.97
C TYR A 265 -4.78 13.65 -29.03
N HIS A 266 -5.50 14.26 -28.09
CA HIS A 266 -5.72 15.73 -28.05
C HIS A 266 -4.43 16.53 -27.85
N ARG A 267 -3.42 15.97 -27.18
CA ARG A 267 -2.09 16.59 -27.11
C ARG A 267 -1.48 16.76 -28.51
N GLY A 268 -1.72 15.78 -29.40
CA GLY A 268 -1.26 15.85 -30.78
C GLY A 268 -1.92 16.96 -31.59
N GLU A 269 -3.21 17.19 -31.39
CA GLU A 269 -3.95 18.30 -32.03
C GLU A 269 -3.42 19.69 -31.64
N ASN A 270 -2.93 19.82 -30.40
CA ASN A 270 -2.35 21.05 -29.86
C ASN A 270 -0.84 21.24 -30.18
N GLY A 271 -0.29 20.45 -31.11
CA GLY A 271 1.10 20.56 -31.54
C GLY A 271 2.12 19.80 -30.64
N ASN A 272 1.66 19.19 -29.54
CA ASN A 272 2.48 18.42 -28.61
C ASN A 272 2.23 16.91 -28.79
N ARG A 273 2.54 16.40 -29.98
CA ARG A 273 2.28 14.99 -30.29
C ARG A 273 3.07 14.04 -29.39
N VAL A 274 2.35 13.19 -28.68
CA VAL A 274 2.94 12.12 -27.86
C VAL A 274 3.46 11.01 -28.76
N LYS A 275 4.76 10.74 -28.72
CA LYS A 275 5.40 9.63 -29.46
C LYS A 275 5.78 8.46 -28.55
N LEU A 276 5.81 8.70 -27.23
CA LEU A 276 6.29 7.75 -26.26
C LEU A 276 5.37 7.73 -25.03
N VAL A 277 4.90 6.53 -24.66
CA VAL A 277 4.11 6.31 -23.44
C VAL A 277 4.80 5.24 -22.60
N LEU A 278 5.36 5.62 -21.47
CA LEU A 278 6.07 4.72 -20.57
C LEU A 278 5.11 4.11 -19.54
N ILE A 279 5.11 2.79 -19.42
CA ILE A 279 4.32 2.06 -18.44
C ILE A 279 5.26 1.31 -17.50
N SER A 280 5.29 1.73 -16.24
CA SER A 280 6.07 1.09 -15.19
C SER A 280 5.19 0.70 -14.00
N GLY A 281 5.67 -0.24 -13.20
CA GLY A 281 5.01 -0.69 -11.98
C GLY A 281 5.56 -2.02 -11.49
N PRO A 282 5.23 -2.45 -10.26
CA PRO A 282 5.76 -3.68 -9.68
C PRO A 282 5.34 -4.92 -10.47
N SER A 283 6.01 -6.04 -10.19
CA SER A 283 5.64 -7.35 -10.76
C SER A 283 4.16 -7.65 -10.49
N SER A 284 3.50 -8.33 -11.42
CA SER A 284 2.07 -8.71 -11.34
C SER A 284 1.07 -7.56 -11.17
N SER A 285 1.46 -6.30 -11.40
CA SER A 285 0.56 -5.13 -11.31
C SER A 285 -0.38 -4.94 -12.52
N GLY A 286 -0.36 -5.85 -13.49
CA GLY A 286 -1.22 -5.78 -14.68
C GLY A 286 -0.73 -4.87 -15.82
N LYS A 287 0.52 -4.43 -15.81
CA LYS A 287 1.13 -3.56 -16.86
C LYS A 287 0.87 -4.03 -18.28
N THR A 288 1.11 -5.31 -18.54
CA THR A 288 0.90 -5.90 -19.87
C THR A 288 -0.57 -5.86 -20.30
N THR A 289 -1.49 -6.12 -19.37
CA THR A 289 -2.94 -6.03 -19.64
C THR A 289 -3.35 -4.59 -19.90
N PHE A 290 -2.87 -3.65 -19.07
CA PHE A 290 -3.11 -2.23 -19.26
C PHE A 290 -2.57 -1.72 -20.60
N SER A 291 -1.33 -2.07 -20.96
CA SER A 291 -0.71 -1.71 -22.25
C SER A 291 -1.53 -2.20 -23.44
N LYS A 292 -2.03 -3.45 -23.40
CA LYS A 292 -2.87 -4.00 -24.45
C LYS A 292 -4.21 -3.27 -24.57
N ARG A 293 -4.89 -2.98 -23.46
CA ARG A 293 -6.15 -2.23 -23.44
C ARG A 293 -5.96 -0.79 -23.90
N LEU A 294 -4.90 -0.11 -23.44
CA LEU A 294 -4.54 1.23 -23.91
C LEU A 294 -4.26 1.22 -25.43
N SER A 295 -3.55 0.21 -25.92
CA SER A 295 -3.30 0.08 -27.36
C SER A 295 -4.61 -0.01 -28.16
N VAL A 296 -5.60 -0.75 -27.69
CA VAL A 296 -6.92 -0.83 -28.35
C VAL A 296 -7.57 0.57 -28.39
N GLN A 297 -7.58 1.30 -27.28
CA GLN A 297 -8.17 2.65 -27.23
C GLN A 297 -7.41 3.66 -28.11
N LEU A 298 -6.09 3.57 -28.17
CA LEU A 298 -5.28 4.41 -29.08
C LEU A 298 -5.61 4.13 -30.56
N MET A 299 -5.82 2.85 -30.91
CA MET A 299 -6.24 2.49 -32.28
C MET A 299 -7.63 3.04 -32.64
N THR A 300 -8.57 3.15 -31.70
CA THR A 300 -9.88 3.77 -31.94
C THR A 300 -9.75 5.26 -32.26
N ASN A 301 -8.68 5.92 -31.78
CA ASN A 301 -8.35 7.32 -32.10
C ASN A 301 -7.45 7.45 -33.35
N GLY A 302 -7.28 6.38 -34.14
CA GLY A 302 -6.50 6.40 -35.38
C GLY A 302 -4.97 6.37 -35.20
N LEU A 303 -4.49 6.14 -33.97
CA LEU A 303 -3.08 6.03 -33.65
C LEU A 303 -2.58 4.59 -33.83
N ARG A 304 -1.27 4.40 -33.99
CA ARG A 304 -0.62 3.10 -34.17
C ARG A 304 0.27 2.77 -32.95
N PRO A 305 -0.26 2.18 -31.89
CA PRO A 305 0.54 1.81 -30.73
C PRO A 305 1.48 0.64 -31.06
N TYR A 306 2.73 0.74 -30.61
CA TYR A 306 3.72 -0.32 -30.71
C TYR A 306 4.30 -0.63 -29.31
N PRO A 307 3.85 -1.71 -28.67
CA PRO A 307 4.40 -2.13 -27.38
C PRO A 307 5.83 -2.63 -27.50
N ILE A 308 6.72 -2.15 -26.65
CA ILE A 308 8.12 -2.63 -26.55
C ILE A 308 8.28 -3.26 -25.17
N SER A 309 8.60 -4.56 -25.11
CA SER A 309 8.96 -5.20 -23.84
C SER A 309 10.39 -4.88 -23.50
N LEU A 310 10.59 -4.19 -22.37
CA LEU A 310 11.94 -3.90 -21.88
C LEU A 310 12.67 -5.15 -21.38
N ASP A 311 11.96 -6.24 -21.12
CA ASP A 311 12.57 -7.53 -20.80
C ASP A 311 13.45 -8.07 -21.94
N ASN A 312 13.24 -7.60 -23.18
CA ASN A 312 14.10 -7.91 -24.31
C ASN A 312 15.43 -7.16 -24.28
N TYR A 313 15.57 -6.16 -23.43
CA TYR A 313 16.77 -5.31 -23.28
C TYR A 313 17.59 -5.66 -22.06
N PHE A 314 17.38 -6.79 -21.39
CA PHE A 314 18.26 -7.23 -20.32
C PHE A 314 19.70 -7.37 -20.83
N VAL A 315 20.67 -7.01 -20.00
CA VAL A 315 22.08 -7.40 -20.22
C VAL A 315 22.21 -8.90 -20.16
N ASP A 316 23.29 -9.47 -20.69
CA ASP A 316 23.53 -10.90 -20.57
C ASP A 316 23.53 -11.31 -19.08
N ARG A 317 23.08 -12.53 -18.79
CA ARG A 317 22.91 -12.98 -17.38
C ARG A 317 24.18 -12.80 -16.54
N GLU A 318 25.34 -13.01 -17.15
CA GLU A 318 26.63 -12.90 -16.46
C GLU A 318 26.94 -11.45 -16.03
N ASP A 319 26.42 -10.47 -16.77
CA ASP A 319 26.60 -9.03 -16.54
C ASP A 319 25.48 -8.42 -15.65
N THR A 320 24.47 -9.21 -15.27
CA THR A 320 23.38 -8.75 -14.40
C THR A 320 23.93 -8.37 -13.02
N PRO A 321 23.60 -7.17 -12.49
CA PRO A 321 23.99 -6.77 -11.14
C PRO A 321 23.61 -7.81 -10.09
N ARG A 322 24.34 -7.82 -8.97
CA ARG A 322 24.03 -8.71 -7.85
C ARG A 322 23.55 -7.93 -6.65
N ASP A 323 22.62 -8.54 -5.92
CA ASP A 323 22.12 -8.02 -4.65
C ASP A 323 23.17 -8.20 -3.51
N GLU A 324 22.83 -7.71 -2.32
CA GLU A 324 23.69 -7.83 -1.12
C GLU A 324 23.98 -9.29 -0.71
N ASN A 325 23.17 -10.23 -1.16
CA ASN A 325 23.30 -11.67 -0.89
C ASN A 325 24.07 -12.40 -2.02
N GLY A 326 24.50 -11.69 -3.06
CA GLY A 326 25.19 -12.25 -4.22
C GLY A 326 24.30 -12.89 -5.28
N ASN A 327 22.96 -12.78 -5.18
CA ASN A 327 22.02 -13.24 -6.19
C ASN A 327 21.90 -12.19 -7.32
N TYR A 328 21.52 -12.64 -8.52
CA TYR A 328 21.25 -11.72 -9.62
C TYR A 328 20.04 -10.81 -9.29
N ASP A 329 20.25 -9.50 -9.36
CA ASP A 329 19.22 -8.49 -9.15
C ASP A 329 18.61 -8.04 -10.49
N TYR A 330 17.60 -8.75 -10.93
CA TYR A 330 16.85 -8.41 -12.15
C TYR A 330 15.92 -7.20 -11.98
N GLU A 331 15.74 -6.70 -10.76
CA GLU A 331 14.96 -5.49 -10.48
C GLU A 331 15.83 -4.22 -10.54
N SER A 332 17.14 -4.36 -10.59
CA SER A 332 18.04 -3.25 -10.79
C SER A 332 17.83 -2.58 -12.15
N LEU A 333 17.90 -1.26 -12.18
CA LEU A 333 17.88 -0.48 -13.44
C LEU A 333 19.02 -0.91 -14.37
N TYR A 334 20.16 -1.26 -13.82
CA TYR A 334 21.36 -1.68 -14.56
C TYR A 334 21.31 -3.14 -15.04
N ALA A 335 20.24 -3.88 -14.71
CA ALA A 335 19.96 -5.15 -15.37
C ALA A 335 19.48 -4.95 -16.82
N LEU A 336 19.09 -3.72 -17.18
CA LEU A 336 18.73 -3.33 -18.55
C LEU A 336 19.93 -2.71 -19.26
N ASP A 337 20.09 -3.03 -20.54
CA ASP A 337 21.02 -2.37 -21.47
C ASP A 337 20.46 -1.00 -21.87
N LEU A 338 20.66 -0.04 -20.97
CA LEU A 338 20.12 1.32 -21.12
C LEU A 338 20.72 2.05 -22.32
N GLU A 339 21.97 1.77 -22.66
CA GLU A 339 22.67 2.39 -23.79
C GLU A 339 22.03 1.92 -25.11
N LEU A 340 21.84 0.62 -25.28
CA LEU A 340 21.17 0.06 -26.45
C LEU A 340 19.73 0.57 -26.56
N PHE A 341 18.97 0.54 -25.46
CA PHE A 341 17.58 1.01 -25.45
C PHE A 341 17.48 2.48 -25.84
N ASN A 342 18.28 3.36 -25.23
CA ASN A 342 18.29 4.79 -25.54
C ASN A 342 18.72 5.07 -26.98
N THR A 343 19.74 4.39 -27.49
CA THR A 343 20.21 4.54 -28.86
C THR A 343 19.13 4.16 -29.86
N GLN A 344 18.48 3.01 -29.67
CA GLN A 344 17.41 2.55 -30.53
C GLN A 344 16.17 3.44 -30.42
N LEU A 345 15.80 3.89 -29.23
CA LEU A 345 14.70 4.80 -29.03
C LEU A 345 14.91 6.13 -29.77
N GLN A 346 16.11 6.72 -29.68
CA GLN A 346 16.44 7.94 -30.41
C GLN A 346 16.40 7.74 -31.93
N ALA A 347 16.94 6.63 -32.43
CA ALA A 347 16.90 6.30 -33.86
C ALA A 347 15.43 6.17 -34.35
N LEU A 348 14.58 5.47 -33.61
CA LEU A 348 13.16 5.35 -33.93
C LEU A 348 12.48 6.73 -33.93
N LEU A 349 12.74 7.58 -32.94
CA LEU A 349 12.14 8.93 -32.86
C LEU A 349 12.58 9.84 -34.04
N ARG A 350 13.76 9.57 -34.64
CA ARG A 350 14.21 10.22 -35.90
C ARG A 350 13.64 9.58 -37.16
N GLY A 351 12.85 8.48 -37.04
CA GLY A 351 12.27 7.75 -38.15
C GLY A 351 13.22 6.78 -38.83
N GLU A 352 14.32 6.43 -38.20
CA GLU A 352 15.30 5.42 -38.66
C GLU A 352 14.77 4.01 -38.39
N GLU A 353 15.21 3.02 -39.18
CA GLU A 353 14.91 1.61 -38.96
C GLU A 353 15.91 1.01 -37.97
N VAL A 354 15.42 0.30 -36.96
CA VAL A 354 16.23 -0.45 -35.98
C VAL A 354 15.86 -1.92 -35.94
N GLU A 355 16.80 -2.78 -35.64
CA GLU A 355 16.53 -4.18 -35.34
C GLU A 355 16.39 -4.37 -33.83
N LEU A 356 15.18 -4.83 -33.39
CA LEU A 356 14.85 -5.01 -31.99
C LEU A 356 15.49 -6.29 -31.45
N PRO A 357 16.07 -6.24 -30.24
CA PRO A 357 16.58 -7.44 -29.57
C PRO A 357 15.43 -8.31 -29.08
N ARG A 358 15.71 -9.60 -28.90
CA ARG A 358 14.92 -10.54 -28.11
C ARG A 358 15.79 -11.16 -27.03
N PHE A 359 15.30 -11.22 -25.81
CA PHE A 359 16.03 -11.87 -24.73
C PHE A 359 15.64 -13.34 -24.63
N ASN A 360 16.63 -14.23 -24.73
CA ASN A 360 16.43 -15.65 -24.54
C ASN A 360 16.64 -16.01 -23.07
N PHE A 361 15.55 -16.14 -22.32
CA PHE A 361 15.57 -16.42 -20.86
C PHE A 361 16.23 -17.75 -20.50
N ASN A 362 16.21 -18.74 -21.41
CA ASN A 362 16.88 -20.02 -21.17
C ASN A 362 18.41 -19.89 -21.25
N LEU A 363 18.89 -19.22 -22.28
CA LEU A 363 20.32 -18.99 -22.49
C LEU A 363 20.85 -17.81 -21.66
N GLY A 364 19.96 -16.90 -21.23
CA GLY A 364 20.33 -15.68 -20.53
C GLY A 364 21.09 -14.68 -21.39
N LYS A 365 20.76 -14.59 -22.69
CA LYS A 365 21.46 -13.74 -23.67
C LYS A 365 20.47 -13.06 -24.62
N LYS A 366 20.91 -11.90 -25.14
CA LYS A 366 20.20 -11.22 -26.25
C LYS A 366 20.43 -11.93 -27.56
N GLU A 367 19.40 -12.00 -28.39
CA GLU A 367 19.43 -12.54 -29.76
C GLU A 367 18.77 -11.54 -30.70
N TYR A 368 19.25 -11.48 -31.93
CA TYR A 368 18.63 -10.73 -33.02
C TYR A 368 18.05 -11.71 -34.05
N LYS A 369 16.76 -11.55 -34.36
CA LYS A 369 16.02 -12.48 -35.24
C LYS A 369 15.45 -11.78 -36.49
N GLY A 370 15.97 -10.59 -36.80
CA GLY A 370 15.54 -9.80 -37.93
C GLY A 370 14.25 -9.00 -37.69
N ASP A 371 13.87 -8.79 -36.43
CA ASP A 371 12.67 -7.99 -36.07
C ASP A 371 12.98 -6.50 -36.26
N LYS A 372 12.69 -5.97 -37.45
CA LYS A 372 12.92 -4.57 -37.79
C LYS A 372 11.73 -3.71 -37.48
N LEU A 373 11.97 -2.54 -36.91
CA LEU A 373 10.95 -1.53 -36.63
C LEU A 373 11.39 -0.18 -37.20
N ARG A 374 10.46 0.47 -37.88
CA ARG A 374 10.51 1.88 -38.25
C ARG A 374 9.19 2.51 -37.89
N ILE A 375 9.18 3.69 -37.28
CA ILE A 375 7.96 4.38 -36.87
C ILE A 375 7.65 5.52 -37.84
N ASP A 376 6.36 5.79 -37.97
CA ASP A 376 5.82 6.96 -38.66
C ASP A 376 5.25 8.00 -37.68
N GLU A 377 4.66 9.05 -38.21
CA GLU A 377 4.10 10.14 -37.39
C GLU A 377 2.91 9.73 -36.54
N HIS A 378 2.17 8.64 -36.91
CA HIS A 378 1.03 8.14 -36.17
C HIS A 378 1.40 7.03 -35.16
N THR A 379 2.67 6.60 -35.16
CA THR A 379 3.12 5.56 -34.27
C THR A 379 3.40 6.11 -32.87
N ILE A 380 2.90 5.39 -31.85
CA ILE A 380 3.20 5.63 -30.45
C ILE A 380 3.95 4.43 -29.88
N LEU A 381 5.15 4.65 -29.41
CA LEU A 381 5.94 3.63 -28.74
C LEU A 381 5.45 3.47 -27.31
N ILE A 382 5.24 2.22 -26.86
CA ILE A 382 4.78 1.90 -25.49
C ILE A 382 5.78 0.93 -24.83
N PRO A 383 6.91 1.45 -24.29
CA PRO A 383 7.79 0.65 -23.44
C PRO A 383 7.09 0.22 -22.16
N VAL A 384 7.14 -1.09 -21.88
CA VAL A 384 6.58 -1.71 -20.69
C VAL A 384 7.71 -2.36 -19.89
N SER A 385 7.88 -1.97 -18.64
CA SER A 385 8.94 -2.47 -17.76
C SER A 385 8.42 -3.07 -16.48
N TYR A 386 9.16 -4.04 -15.94
CA TYR A 386 8.99 -4.56 -14.59
C TYR A 386 9.51 -3.63 -13.50
N THR A 387 10.50 -2.80 -13.80
CA THR A 387 11.20 -1.97 -12.83
C THR A 387 10.87 -0.49 -12.97
N HIS A 388 11.25 0.27 -11.95
CA HIS A 388 11.13 1.72 -11.90
C HIS A 388 11.94 2.38 -13.02
N LEU A 389 11.32 2.57 -14.18
CA LEU A 389 11.87 3.44 -15.21
C LEU A 389 11.72 4.89 -14.77
N THR A 390 12.67 5.37 -14.00
CA THR A 390 12.97 6.79 -14.00
C THR A 390 13.85 7.04 -15.22
N LEU A 391 13.25 7.40 -16.34
CA LEU A 391 14.04 8.00 -17.41
C LEU A 391 14.75 9.22 -16.82
N PRO A 392 16.06 9.40 -17.11
CA PRO A 392 16.72 10.63 -16.76
C PRO A 392 15.91 11.79 -17.36
N THR A 393 15.52 12.74 -16.52
CA THR A 393 14.68 13.89 -16.81
C THR A 393 15.30 14.91 -17.78
N LYS A 394 16.22 14.49 -18.61
CA LYS A 394 16.86 15.27 -19.66
C LYS A 394 16.78 14.53 -21.00
N LEU A 395 15.56 14.30 -21.46
CA LEU A 395 15.27 14.31 -22.88
C LEU A 395 14.60 15.66 -23.14
N GLU A 396 15.40 16.69 -23.29
CA GLU A 396 15.00 17.89 -23.98
C GLU A 396 14.78 17.48 -25.44
N VAL A 397 13.50 17.42 -25.84
CA VAL A 397 13.07 17.36 -27.23
C VAL A 397 12.37 18.68 -27.54
#